data_eddad2ee17d87ecb34e671c85404fd4d
#
_entry.id   eddad2ee17d87ecb34e671c85404fd4d
#
_cell.length_a   1.000
_cell.length_b   1.000
_cell.length_c   1.000
_cell.angle_alpha   90.00
_cell.angle_beta   90.00
_cell.angle_gamma   90.00
#
_symmetry.space_group_name_H-M   'P 1'
#
loop_
_entity.id
_entity.type
_entity.pdbx_description
1 polymer ?
#
loop_
_entity_poly.entity_id
_entity_poly.type
_entity_poly.pdbx_seq_one_letter_code
_entity_poly.pdbx_strand_id
1 'polypeptide(L)'
;FYAVTDHAMFLGAVKAAADTTTEFSRLGHVQALHNLNAPENQNFDSIPDRVTAFSTFLPDTLAKVGDGSLDPDVVNQIAKDAWSDTIRAAETFNDPGNFTTFVAYEFTSSTDDRGNLHRNVIFQGADRLPAMPFSRFHSQNPEGLWDWMDGLRQNGIEALAIPHNSNGSNGQMFKLVDWASDPVDDAWARKRIRNEPLVEVTQVKGTSETHPLLSDADEWADFEIMPYRIATTLESEPKGSYAREALLDGLTLAEAGITNAYQFGLVGATDTHVGASSLEEENFFSKVGLLDADGERRGSVPMAPAEAEVIRAAGRVNVQEIAGREYATGAYETWSASGLTGVWAEENTREALYAALRRKEVFATSGPRIKIRLFAGNDYAKDDSLAERYAKGVPMGAELHGADGRAPILVASALRDPSSAALQRLQIIKGWVADGETNEQVYDVACSDGGQVDPETHRCPDNGARVDISDCSITENVGASNLEVIWQDPDHNPEHRAFYYARALENPTCRWSTWDAVKAGVEPRPDLKKTLQERAWSSPIWVMPQS
;
A
#
# COMPACT_ATOMS: atom_id res chain seq x y z
N PHE A 1 -10.32 -10.24 -7.69
CA PHE A 1 -10.22 -10.93 -6.38
C PHE A 1 -10.31 -9.93 -5.24
N TYR A 2 -10.62 -10.41 -4.03
CA TYR A 2 -10.79 -9.58 -2.85
C TYR A 2 -10.29 -10.32 -1.59
N ALA A 3 -9.73 -9.57 -0.64
CA ALA A 3 -9.36 -10.04 0.68
C ALA A 3 -9.76 -8.98 1.71
N VAL A 4 -10.63 -9.33 2.65
CA VAL A 4 -10.92 -8.49 3.82
C VAL A 4 -9.87 -8.79 4.88
N THR A 5 -9.20 -7.76 5.38
CA THR A 5 -8.06 -7.88 6.30
C THR A 5 -8.28 -7.11 7.59
N ASP A 6 -9.38 -7.42 8.28
CA ASP A 6 -9.67 -6.81 9.57
C ASP A 6 -8.54 -7.04 10.58
N HIS A 7 -8.32 -6.07 11.47
CA HIS A 7 -7.33 -6.17 12.54
C HIS A 7 -7.58 -7.39 13.42
N ALA A 8 -6.63 -8.31 13.53
CA ALA A 8 -6.73 -9.48 14.42
C ALA A 8 -6.80 -9.08 15.90
N MET A 9 -6.23 -7.93 16.24
CA MET A 9 -6.33 -7.34 17.56
C MET A 9 -7.76 -6.87 17.83
N PHE A 10 -8.46 -7.53 18.76
CA PHE A 10 -9.87 -7.26 19.07
C PHE A 10 -10.84 -7.45 17.89
N LEU A 11 -10.56 -8.40 17.02
CA LEU A 11 -11.44 -8.77 15.91
C LEU A 11 -12.89 -8.98 16.40
N GLY A 12 -13.85 -8.28 15.76
CA GLY A 12 -15.27 -8.35 16.13
C GLY A 12 -15.69 -7.56 17.38
N ALA A 13 -14.74 -7.03 18.18
CA ALA A 13 -15.08 -6.40 19.47
C ALA A 13 -15.95 -5.14 19.31
N VAL A 14 -15.74 -4.32 18.29
CA VAL A 14 -16.58 -3.14 18.01
C VAL A 14 -18.01 -3.57 17.67
N LYS A 15 -18.19 -4.62 16.85
CA LYS A 15 -19.51 -5.20 16.55
C LYS A 15 -20.20 -5.72 17.80
N ALA A 16 -19.47 -6.48 18.62
CA ALA A 16 -19.99 -7.02 19.89
C ALA A 16 -20.34 -5.92 20.90
N ALA A 17 -19.56 -4.82 20.94
CA ALA A 17 -19.85 -3.66 21.77
C ALA A 17 -21.11 -2.91 21.31
N ALA A 18 -21.29 -2.74 20.00
CA ALA A 18 -22.44 -2.02 19.43
C ALA A 18 -23.75 -2.83 19.49
N ASP A 19 -23.68 -4.15 19.50
CA ASP A 19 -24.84 -5.04 19.65
C ASP A 19 -25.30 -5.10 21.12
N THR A 20 -26.33 -4.33 21.45
CA THR A 20 -26.87 -4.20 22.83
C THR A 20 -27.42 -5.50 23.42
N THR A 21 -27.49 -6.58 22.66
CA THR A 21 -27.92 -7.91 23.15
C THR A 21 -26.78 -8.70 23.78
N THR A 22 -25.51 -8.36 23.50
CA THR A 22 -24.34 -9.07 24.01
C THR A 22 -24.03 -8.72 25.47
N GLU A 23 -23.35 -9.62 26.17
CA GLU A 23 -22.84 -9.32 27.53
C GLU A 23 -21.71 -8.28 27.49
N PHE A 24 -20.87 -8.32 26.46
CA PHE A 24 -19.77 -7.39 26.26
C PHE A 24 -20.27 -5.94 26.11
N SER A 25 -21.38 -5.72 25.40
CA SER A 25 -21.99 -4.40 25.23
C SER A 25 -22.46 -3.73 26.52
N ARG A 26 -22.68 -4.51 27.59
CA ARG A 26 -23.12 -4.00 28.89
C ARG A 26 -21.99 -3.41 29.72
N LEU A 27 -20.74 -3.60 29.31
CA LEU A 27 -19.58 -3.03 30.00
C LEU A 27 -19.57 -1.49 29.86
N GLY A 28 -19.30 -0.78 30.92
CA GLY A 28 -19.42 0.69 30.94
C GLY A 28 -18.56 1.40 29.90
N HIS A 29 -17.35 0.89 29.65
CA HIS A 29 -16.40 1.54 28.72
C HIS A 29 -16.74 1.36 27.23
N VAL A 30 -17.65 0.45 26.88
CA VAL A 30 -18.07 0.24 25.49
C VAL A 30 -19.41 0.89 25.15
N GLN A 31 -20.13 1.42 26.14
CA GLN A 31 -21.46 2.00 25.93
C GLN A 31 -21.44 3.21 24.97
N ALA A 32 -20.33 3.93 24.89
CA ALA A 32 -20.15 5.02 23.94
C ALA A 32 -20.20 4.55 22.46
N LEU A 33 -20.07 3.25 22.20
CA LEU A 33 -20.19 2.67 20.86
C LEU A 33 -21.64 2.35 20.47
N HIS A 34 -22.57 2.41 21.41
CA HIS A 34 -23.98 2.21 21.11
C HIS A 34 -24.51 3.36 20.25
N ASN A 35 -25.32 3.04 19.24
CA ASN A 35 -26.02 4.00 18.41
C ASN A 35 -25.14 5.03 17.66
N LEU A 36 -23.82 4.82 17.55
CA LEU A 36 -22.95 5.74 16.82
C LEU A 36 -23.40 5.99 15.38
N ASN A 37 -24.04 5.02 14.74
CA ASN A 37 -24.57 5.13 13.38
C ASN A 37 -26.08 5.46 13.33
N ALA A 38 -26.71 5.73 14.44
CA ALA A 38 -28.11 6.17 14.45
C ALA A 38 -28.26 7.53 13.75
N PRO A 39 -29.40 7.80 13.06
CA PRO A 39 -29.59 9.05 12.31
C PRO A 39 -29.36 10.31 13.15
N GLU A 40 -29.79 10.30 14.41
CA GLU A 40 -29.58 11.39 15.36
C GLU A 40 -28.11 11.68 15.67
N ASN A 41 -27.22 10.72 15.46
CA ASN A 41 -25.77 10.84 15.66
C ASN A 41 -24.98 11.12 14.37
N GLN A 42 -25.64 11.35 13.24
CA GLN A 42 -25.00 11.67 11.97
C GLN A 42 -24.86 13.18 11.71
N ASN A 43 -25.11 14.01 12.70
CA ASN A 43 -24.97 15.45 12.61
C ASN A 43 -23.56 15.91 13.03
N PHE A 44 -23.27 17.19 12.75
CA PHE A 44 -21.99 17.81 13.06
C PHE A 44 -21.69 17.84 14.57
N ASP A 45 -22.67 18.11 15.40
CA ASP A 45 -22.53 18.25 16.85
C ASP A 45 -22.12 16.93 17.52
N SER A 46 -22.38 15.78 16.91
CA SER A 46 -22.01 14.46 17.43
C SER A 46 -20.56 14.04 17.14
N ILE A 47 -19.82 14.79 16.31
CA ILE A 47 -18.43 14.44 15.92
C ILE A 47 -17.51 14.28 17.13
N PRO A 48 -17.49 15.19 18.14
CA PRO A 48 -16.62 15.04 19.30
C PRO A 48 -16.85 13.74 20.07
N ASP A 49 -18.11 13.35 20.25
CA ASP A 49 -18.46 12.10 20.94
C ASP A 49 -18.04 10.87 20.14
N ARG A 50 -18.21 10.90 18.83
CA ARG A 50 -17.79 9.82 17.90
C ARG A 50 -16.27 9.66 17.89
N VAL A 51 -15.51 10.75 17.82
CA VAL A 51 -14.05 10.74 17.90
C VAL A 51 -13.60 10.20 19.25
N THR A 52 -14.24 10.61 20.34
CA THR A 52 -13.93 10.13 21.69
C THR A 52 -14.17 8.63 21.80
N ALA A 53 -15.36 8.15 21.41
CA ALA A 53 -15.69 6.73 21.44
C ALA A 53 -14.68 5.88 20.65
N PHE A 54 -14.32 6.31 19.43
CA PHE A 54 -13.34 5.63 18.59
C PHE A 54 -11.94 5.62 19.21
N SER A 55 -11.47 6.73 19.80
CA SER A 55 -10.11 6.88 20.31
C SER A 55 -9.88 6.23 21.69
N THR A 56 -10.93 6.04 22.48
CA THR A 56 -10.82 5.49 23.86
C THR A 56 -11.13 4.00 23.95
N PHE A 57 -11.94 3.47 23.05
CA PHE A 57 -12.39 2.08 23.11
C PHE A 57 -11.25 1.06 23.23
N LEU A 58 -10.25 1.11 22.33
CA LEU A 58 -9.15 0.15 22.34
C LEU A 58 -8.23 0.28 23.55
N PRO A 59 -7.75 1.48 23.91
CA PRO A 59 -6.96 1.67 25.12
C PRO A 59 -7.69 1.22 26.40
N ASP A 60 -8.97 1.53 26.54
CA ASP A 60 -9.76 1.17 27.72
C ASP A 60 -9.97 -0.35 27.81
N THR A 61 -10.22 -1.02 26.68
CA THR A 61 -10.34 -2.48 26.64
C THR A 61 -9.01 -3.14 27.02
N LEU A 62 -7.88 -2.64 26.47
CA LEU A 62 -6.54 -3.13 26.83
C LEU A 62 -6.24 -2.98 28.31
N ALA A 63 -6.53 -1.81 28.89
CA ALA A 63 -6.31 -1.56 30.31
C ALA A 63 -7.11 -2.53 31.18
N LYS A 64 -8.37 -2.81 30.81
CA LYS A 64 -9.25 -3.74 31.57
C LYS A 64 -8.85 -5.20 31.44
N VAL A 65 -8.31 -5.60 30.29
CA VAL A 65 -7.70 -6.94 30.16
C VAL A 65 -6.43 -7.02 31.00
N GLY A 66 -5.61 -5.95 31.00
CA GLY A 66 -4.35 -5.90 31.73
C GLY A 66 -4.50 -5.87 33.25
N ASP A 67 -5.53 -5.21 33.79
CA ASP A 67 -5.82 -5.14 35.22
C ASP A 67 -6.70 -6.30 35.72
N GLY A 68 -7.14 -7.20 34.84
CA GLY A 68 -7.97 -8.35 35.16
C GLY A 68 -9.45 -8.04 35.43
N SER A 69 -9.90 -6.81 35.15
CA SER A 69 -11.34 -6.45 35.29
C SER A 69 -12.19 -6.93 34.10
N LEU A 70 -11.56 -7.31 33.00
CA LEU A 70 -12.16 -7.98 31.84
C LEU A 70 -11.44 -9.30 31.61
N ASP A 71 -12.21 -10.40 31.63
CA ASP A 71 -11.70 -11.73 31.32
C ASP A 71 -11.21 -11.80 29.85
N PRO A 72 -9.93 -12.12 29.60
CA PRO A 72 -9.40 -12.28 28.24
C PRO A 72 -10.19 -13.29 27.40
N ASP A 73 -10.76 -14.31 28.01
CA ASP A 73 -11.53 -15.35 27.29
C ASP A 73 -12.80 -14.80 26.65
N VAL A 74 -13.39 -13.75 27.19
CA VAL A 74 -14.53 -13.05 26.57
C VAL A 74 -14.09 -12.42 25.24
N VAL A 75 -12.98 -11.71 25.22
CA VAL A 75 -12.43 -11.08 24.01
C VAL A 75 -11.96 -12.13 23.01
N ASN A 76 -11.31 -13.20 23.48
CA ASN A 76 -10.88 -14.31 22.65
C ASN A 76 -12.06 -15.03 21.99
N GLN A 77 -13.17 -15.21 22.69
CA GLN A 77 -14.36 -15.85 22.10
C GLN A 77 -14.99 -14.96 21.02
N ILE A 78 -15.09 -13.65 21.27
CA ILE A 78 -15.55 -12.68 20.26
C ILE A 78 -14.66 -12.74 19.00
N ALA A 79 -13.33 -12.79 19.18
CA ALA A 79 -12.41 -12.89 18.06
C ALA A 79 -12.56 -14.21 17.28
N LYS A 80 -12.77 -15.33 17.95
CA LYS A 80 -13.04 -16.64 17.29
C LYS A 80 -14.34 -16.63 16.50
N ASP A 81 -15.40 -16.06 17.05
CA ASP A 81 -16.70 -15.97 16.38
C ASP A 81 -16.61 -15.07 15.14
N ALA A 82 -15.99 -13.92 15.27
CA ALA A 82 -15.77 -13.00 14.14
C ALA A 82 -14.85 -13.60 13.08
N TRP A 83 -13.81 -14.34 13.46
CA TRP A 83 -12.95 -15.06 12.53
C TRP A 83 -13.72 -16.14 11.76
N SER A 84 -14.60 -16.87 12.43
CA SER A 84 -15.49 -17.84 11.79
C SER A 84 -16.46 -17.17 10.81
N ASP A 85 -16.95 -15.97 11.13
CA ASP A 85 -17.77 -15.16 10.22
C ASP A 85 -16.98 -14.71 8.99
N THR A 86 -15.72 -14.28 9.16
CA THR A 86 -14.82 -13.89 8.07
C THR A 86 -14.56 -15.05 7.12
N ILE A 87 -14.23 -16.24 7.65
CA ILE A 87 -14.04 -17.46 6.85
C ILE A 87 -15.31 -17.78 6.06
N ARG A 88 -16.47 -17.81 6.74
CA ARG A 88 -17.75 -18.12 6.10
C ARG A 88 -18.10 -17.10 5.01
N ALA A 89 -17.87 -15.82 5.23
CA ALA A 89 -18.11 -14.79 4.23
C ALA A 89 -17.21 -14.98 3.00
N ALA A 90 -15.91 -15.22 3.21
CA ALA A 90 -14.99 -15.48 2.12
C ALA A 90 -15.39 -16.72 1.30
N GLU A 91 -15.82 -17.82 1.97
CA GLU A 91 -16.31 -19.03 1.27
C GLU A 91 -17.62 -18.78 0.52
N THR A 92 -18.54 -18.04 1.13
CA THR A 92 -19.86 -17.76 0.52
C THR A 92 -19.75 -16.98 -0.78
N PHE A 93 -18.81 -16.05 -0.86
CA PHE A 93 -18.64 -15.16 -2.02
C PHE A 93 -17.54 -15.61 -2.98
N ASN A 94 -16.87 -16.72 -2.72
CA ASN A 94 -15.87 -17.26 -3.63
C ASN A 94 -16.56 -17.92 -4.82
N ASP A 95 -16.45 -17.31 -6.00
CA ASP A 95 -16.98 -17.79 -7.27
C ASP A 95 -15.83 -17.88 -8.30
N PRO A 96 -15.06 -18.99 -8.31
CA PRO A 96 -13.90 -19.16 -9.17
C PRO A 96 -14.21 -18.89 -10.65
N GLY A 97 -13.36 -18.12 -11.30
CA GLY A 97 -13.56 -17.65 -12.66
C GLY A 97 -14.24 -16.28 -12.76
N ASN A 98 -15.10 -15.90 -11.81
CA ASN A 98 -15.82 -14.63 -11.78
C ASN A 98 -15.32 -13.70 -10.66
N PHE A 99 -15.38 -14.15 -9.42
CA PHE A 99 -15.00 -13.38 -8.25
C PHE A 99 -14.30 -14.27 -7.21
N THR A 100 -12.99 -14.15 -7.13
CA THR A 100 -12.19 -14.91 -6.15
C THR A 100 -12.03 -14.12 -4.87
N THR A 101 -12.30 -14.74 -3.72
CA THR A 101 -12.07 -14.18 -2.39
C THR A 101 -11.02 -14.99 -1.64
N PHE A 102 -10.20 -14.33 -0.85
CA PHE A 102 -9.25 -14.97 0.07
C PHE A 102 -9.71 -14.84 1.51
N VAL A 103 -9.43 -15.85 2.32
CA VAL A 103 -9.48 -15.71 3.77
C VAL A 103 -8.22 -14.99 4.21
N ALA A 104 -8.38 -13.87 4.92
CA ALA A 104 -7.27 -13.01 5.30
C ALA A 104 -7.57 -12.25 6.59
N TYR A 105 -6.53 -11.67 7.18
CA TYR A 105 -6.64 -10.77 8.33
C TYR A 105 -5.42 -9.86 8.40
N GLU A 106 -5.47 -8.80 9.21
CA GLU A 106 -4.32 -7.95 9.49
C GLU A 106 -3.68 -8.28 10.83
N PHE A 107 -2.38 -8.63 10.80
CA PHE A 107 -1.51 -8.61 11.97
C PHE A 107 -1.12 -7.17 12.26
N THR A 108 -1.81 -6.56 13.20
CA THR A 108 -1.61 -5.17 13.61
C THR A 108 -0.63 -5.09 14.76
N SER A 109 0.57 -4.60 14.52
CA SER A 109 1.61 -4.41 15.54
C SER A 109 2.36 -3.10 15.32
N SER A 110 3.04 -2.64 16.35
CA SER A 110 3.88 -1.44 16.32
C SER A 110 4.98 -1.55 17.36
N THR A 111 6.07 -0.84 17.14
CA THR A 111 7.11 -0.65 18.16
C THR A 111 6.62 0.29 19.27
N ASP A 112 7.37 0.38 20.38
CA ASP A 112 7.02 1.23 21.53
C ASP A 112 7.01 2.72 21.15
N ASP A 113 7.83 3.12 20.17
CA ASP A 113 7.85 4.47 19.60
C ASP A 113 6.78 4.71 18.51
N ARG A 114 5.80 3.80 18.40
CA ARG A 114 4.66 3.88 17.46
C ARG A 114 5.03 3.67 15.98
N GLY A 115 6.20 3.11 15.69
CA GLY A 115 6.57 2.67 14.33
C GLY A 115 5.67 1.52 13.86
N ASN A 116 5.07 1.67 12.68
CA ASN A 116 4.13 0.71 12.10
C ASN A 116 4.83 -0.61 11.72
N LEU A 117 4.25 -1.73 12.13
CA LEU A 117 4.69 -3.08 11.79
C LEU A 117 3.53 -3.97 11.30
N HIS A 118 2.52 -3.40 10.66
CA HIS A 118 1.34 -4.11 10.19
C HIS A 118 1.65 -5.02 9.00
N ARG A 119 0.96 -6.18 8.92
CA ARG A 119 1.03 -7.15 7.82
C ARG A 119 -0.33 -7.71 7.51
N ASN A 120 -0.72 -7.73 6.25
CA ASN A 120 -1.88 -8.49 5.80
C ASN A 120 -1.48 -9.95 5.60
N VAL A 121 -2.12 -10.86 6.31
CA VAL A 121 -1.90 -12.31 6.19
C VAL A 121 -2.99 -12.90 5.32
N ILE A 122 -2.59 -13.54 4.23
CA ILE A 122 -3.48 -14.14 3.23
C ILE A 122 -3.24 -15.65 3.19
N PHE A 123 -4.29 -16.43 3.35
CA PHE A 123 -4.25 -17.89 3.25
C PHE A 123 -4.52 -18.35 1.82
N GLN A 124 -3.80 -19.38 1.38
CA GLN A 124 -4.01 -20.00 0.07
C GLN A 124 -5.41 -20.65 -0.05
N GLY A 125 -5.87 -21.31 1.00
CA GLY A 125 -7.16 -22.02 1.05
C GLY A 125 -7.92 -21.71 2.32
N ALA A 126 -9.12 -22.30 2.45
CA ALA A 126 -9.98 -22.14 3.61
C ALA A 126 -10.04 -23.39 4.51
N ASP A 127 -9.46 -24.50 4.09
CA ASP A 127 -9.47 -25.76 4.83
C ASP A 127 -8.50 -25.72 6.03
N ARG A 128 -8.94 -26.24 7.16
CA ARG A 128 -8.10 -26.44 8.36
C ARG A 128 -7.43 -25.18 8.89
N LEU A 129 -8.06 -24.03 8.70
CA LEU A 129 -7.54 -22.77 9.22
C LEU A 129 -7.45 -22.79 10.76
N PRO A 130 -6.53 -21.99 11.36
CA PRO A 130 -6.44 -21.84 12.80
C PRO A 130 -7.76 -21.33 13.37
N ALA A 131 -8.11 -21.73 14.59
CA ALA A 131 -9.35 -21.30 15.25
C ALA A 131 -9.41 -19.80 15.56
N MET A 132 -8.27 -19.11 15.52
CA MET A 132 -8.12 -17.69 15.78
C MET A 132 -6.90 -17.17 15.02
N PRO A 133 -6.93 -15.94 14.49
CA PRO A 133 -5.76 -15.33 13.84
C PRO A 133 -4.65 -15.01 14.85
N PHE A 134 -3.40 -15.11 14.42
CA PHE A 134 -2.26 -14.67 15.22
C PHE A 134 -2.23 -13.14 15.29
N SER A 135 -2.14 -12.59 16.50
CA SER A 135 -2.20 -11.16 16.74
C SER A 135 -1.03 -10.67 17.59
N ARG A 136 -0.91 -9.37 17.78
CA ARG A 136 0.08 -8.76 18.69
C ARG A 136 -0.03 -9.23 20.16
N PHE A 137 -1.16 -9.81 20.55
CA PHE A 137 -1.30 -10.40 21.90
C PHE A 137 -0.53 -11.71 22.04
N HIS A 138 -0.22 -12.39 20.91
CA HIS A 138 0.66 -13.55 20.91
C HIS A 138 2.12 -13.12 20.81
N SER A 139 2.44 -12.13 19.97
CA SER A 139 3.75 -11.52 19.84
C SER A 139 3.65 -10.14 19.20
N GLN A 140 4.30 -9.14 19.78
CA GLN A 140 4.48 -7.83 19.16
C GLN A 140 5.51 -7.88 18.02
N ASN A 141 6.49 -8.80 18.15
CA ASN A 141 7.54 -9.02 17.17
C ASN A 141 7.01 -9.75 15.91
N PRO A 142 7.17 -9.20 14.69
CA PRO A 142 6.81 -9.87 13.45
C PRO A 142 7.50 -11.21 13.20
N GLU A 143 8.68 -11.44 13.78
CA GLU A 143 9.38 -12.72 13.67
C GLU A 143 8.58 -13.85 14.32
N GLY A 144 7.83 -13.56 15.39
CA GLY A 144 6.87 -14.49 15.98
C GLY A 144 5.71 -14.85 15.05
N LEU A 145 5.27 -13.90 14.22
CA LEU A 145 4.30 -14.20 13.17
C LEU A 145 4.90 -15.16 12.13
N TRP A 146 6.16 -14.94 11.70
CA TRP A 146 6.82 -15.83 10.74
C TRP A 146 7.00 -17.24 11.30
N ASP A 147 7.36 -17.38 12.60
CA ASP A 147 7.48 -18.69 13.26
C ASP A 147 6.13 -19.41 13.31
N TRP A 148 5.05 -18.69 13.60
CA TRP A 148 3.70 -19.24 13.57
C TRP A 148 3.30 -19.69 12.15
N MET A 149 3.57 -18.89 11.11
CA MET A 149 3.29 -19.24 9.72
C MET A 149 4.12 -20.45 9.25
N ASP A 150 5.38 -20.55 9.65
CA ASP A 150 6.21 -21.73 9.36
C ASP A 150 5.64 -22.98 10.04
N GLY A 151 5.11 -22.85 11.26
CA GLY A 151 4.39 -23.93 11.96
C GLY A 151 3.11 -24.35 11.23
N LEU A 152 2.34 -23.40 10.67
CA LEU A 152 1.19 -23.71 9.84
C LEU A 152 1.59 -24.49 8.57
N ARG A 153 2.66 -24.06 7.92
CA ARG A 153 3.18 -24.69 6.69
C ARG A 153 3.63 -26.13 6.94
N GLN A 154 4.23 -26.43 8.08
CA GLN A 154 4.56 -27.82 8.49
C GLN A 154 3.30 -28.70 8.59
N ASN A 155 2.14 -28.12 8.83
CA ASN A 155 0.84 -28.78 8.87
C ASN A 155 0.06 -28.69 7.54
N GLY A 156 0.72 -28.25 6.46
CA GLY A 156 0.12 -28.13 5.11
C GLY A 156 -0.88 -26.98 4.97
N ILE A 157 -0.72 -25.91 5.77
CA ILE A 157 -1.51 -24.67 5.66
C ILE A 157 -0.60 -23.58 5.14
N GLU A 158 -0.83 -23.14 3.90
CA GLU A 158 -0.03 -22.10 3.26
C GLU A 158 -0.62 -20.71 3.51
N ALA A 159 0.25 -19.79 3.90
CA ALA A 159 -0.06 -18.37 4.04
C ALA A 159 1.15 -17.51 3.63
N LEU A 160 0.88 -16.29 3.25
CA LEU A 160 1.88 -15.24 3.06
C LEU A 160 1.47 -13.98 3.84
N ALA A 161 2.45 -13.17 4.21
CA ALA A 161 2.22 -11.88 4.85
C ALA A 161 2.73 -10.75 3.94
N ILE A 162 2.03 -9.62 3.95
CA ILE A 162 2.33 -8.43 3.16
C ILE A 162 2.53 -7.25 4.11
N PRO A 163 3.77 -6.82 4.39
CA PRO A 163 4.02 -5.56 5.09
C PRO A 163 3.36 -4.39 4.37
N HIS A 164 2.70 -3.53 5.11
CA HIS A 164 2.04 -2.36 4.55
C HIS A 164 2.22 -1.11 5.41
N ASN A 165 1.96 0.06 4.84
CA ASN A 165 2.23 1.34 5.48
C ASN A 165 3.64 1.47 6.05
N SER A 166 4.61 1.00 5.34
CA SER A 166 6.01 1.09 5.78
C SER A 166 6.48 2.55 5.92
N ASN A 167 5.91 3.49 5.13
CA ASN A 167 6.13 4.93 5.28
C ASN A 167 5.87 5.44 6.71
N GLY A 168 4.91 4.86 7.43
CA GLY A 168 4.61 5.17 8.82
C GLY A 168 5.39 4.34 9.86
N SER A 169 6.43 3.62 9.45
CA SER A 169 7.15 2.68 10.34
C SER A 169 8.24 3.30 11.19
N ASN A 170 8.59 4.56 10.98
CA ASN A 170 9.70 5.21 11.67
C ASN A 170 11.03 4.44 11.51
N GLY A 171 11.32 3.98 10.29
CA GLY A 171 12.52 3.20 10.00
C GLY A 171 12.50 1.75 10.50
N GLN A 172 11.36 1.26 11.02
CA GLN A 172 11.32 -0.03 11.68
C GLN A 172 10.94 -1.20 10.75
N MET A 173 10.40 -0.93 9.56
CA MET A 173 9.91 -1.97 8.66
C MET A 173 11.04 -2.70 7.95
N PHE A 174 12.09 -1.99 7.53
CA PHE A 174 13.17 -2.51 6.69
C PHE A 174 14.55 -2.32 7.35
N LYS A 175 14.69 -2.85 8.57
CA LYS A 175 15.96 -2.82 9.29
C LYS A 175 16.95 -3.88 8.79
N LEU A 176 18.22 -3.57 8.92
CA LEU A 176 19.33 -4.55 8.76
C LEU A 176 19.75 -5.20 10.09
N VAL A 177 18.84 -5.15 11.06
CA VAL A 177 18.98 -5.84 12.35
C VAL A 177 17.67 -6.57 12.67
N ASP A 178 17.76 -7.66 13.43
CA ASP A 178 16.61 -8.40 13.92
C ASP A 178 15.90 -7.68 15.09
N TRP A 179 14.91 -8.33 15.69
CA TRP A 179 14.18 -7.75 16.83
C TRP A 179 15.06 -7.55 18.08
N ALA A 180 16.09 -8.36 18.25
CA ALA A 180 17.06 -8.23 19.35
C ALA A 180 18.12 -7.13 19.09
N SER A 181 18.11 -6.52 17.91
CA SER A 181 19.08 -5.56 17.41
C SER A 181 20.43 -6.19 17.01
N ASP A 182 20.46 -7.48 16.78
CA ASP A 182 21.62 -8.15 16.20
C ASP A 182 21.58 -8.02 14.65
N PRO A 183 22.74 -7.93 13.97
CA PRO A 183 22.78 -7.91 12.51
C PRO A 183 22.04 -9.12 11.91
N VAL A 184 21.23 -8.89 10.86
CA VAL A 184 20.48 -9.97 10.21
C VAL A 184 21.44 -10.99 9.61
N ASP A 185 21.11 -12.26 9.79
CA ASP A 185 21.83 -13.40 9.22
C ASP A 185 21.03 -14.05 8.07
N ASP A 186 21.64 -15.04 7.43
CA ASP A 186 21.03 -15.74 6.30
C ASP A 186 19.78 -16.54 6.70
N ALA A 187 19.72 -17.05 7.92
CA ALA A 187 18.55 -17.80 8.42
C ALA A 187 17.36 -16.87 8.62
N TRP A 188 17.57 -15.69 9.19
CA TRP A 188 16.57 -14.66 9.34
C TRP A 188 16.08 -14.17 7.96
N ALA A 189 17.01 -13.87 7.05
CA ALA A 189 16.69 -13.38 5.71
C ALA A 189 15.83 -14.38 4.92
N ARG A 190 16.18 -15.67 4.94
CA ARG A 190 15.39 -16.74 4.32
C ARG A 190 14.00 -16.89 4.95
N LYS A 191 13.90 -16.76 6.27
CA LYS A 191 12.62 -16.81 6.99
C LYS A 191 11.73 -15.65 6.55
N ARG A 192 12.27 -14.44 6.48
CA ARG A 192 11.55 -13.24 6.07
C ARG A 192 11.00 -13.38 4.67
N ILE A 193 11.84 -13.56 3.66
CA ILE A 193 11.38 -13.58 2.25
C ILE A 193 10.45 -14.75 1.94
N ARG A 194 10.58 -15.88 2.67
CA ARG A 194 9.63 -16.97 2.57
C ARG A 194 8.23 -16.58 3.05
N ASN A 195 8.12 -15.81 4.12
CA ASN A 195 6.86 -15.40 4.73
C ASN A 195 6.34 -14.07 4.17
N GLU A 196 7.21 -13.14 3.80
CA GLU A 196 6.91 -11.81 3.26
C GLU A 196 7.46 -11.65 1.83
N PRO A 197 6.89 -12.35 0.82
CA PRO A 197 7.39 -12.25 -0.56
C PRO A 197 6.96 -10.97 -1.26
N LEU A 198 6.03 -10.21 -0.71
CA LEU A 198 5.43 -9.01 -1.26
C LEU A 198 5.52 -7.85 -0.27
N VAL A 199 5.46 -6.63 -0.80
CA VAL A 199 5.33 -5.39 -0.02
C VAL A 199 4.32 -4.45 -0.68
N GLU A 200 3.49 -3.81 0.13
CA GLU A 200 2.58 -2.78 -0.35
C GLU A 200 3.31 -1.45 -0.50
N VAL A 201 3.16 -0.82 -1.67
CA VAL A 201 3.82 0.46 -1.99
C VAL A 201 2.86 1.64 -2.07
N THR A 202 1.55 1.42 -2.01
CA THR A 202 0.55 2.49 -2.07
C THR A 202 -0.79 2.06 -1.46
N GLN A 203 -1.42 2.97 -0.75
CA GLN A 203 -2.75 2.83 -0.16
C GLN A 203 -3.28 4.20 0.30
N VAL A 204 -4.46 4.23 0.96
CA VAL A 204 -5.10 5.47 1.44
C VAL A 204 -4.22 6.32 2.36
N LYS A 205 -3.28 5.75 3.08
CA LYS A 205 -2.31 6.48 3.91
C LYS A 205 -1.00 6.80 3.17
N GLY A 206 -1.07 6.97 1.85
CA GLY A 206 0.02 7.45 1.01
C GLY A 206 0.92 6.36 0.43
N THR A 207 1.96 6.81 -0.26
CA THR A 207 2.97 5.94 -0.89
C THR A 207 3.98 5.41 0.10
N SER A 208 4.43 4.19 -0.15
CA SER A 208 5.60 3.57 0.51
C SER A 208 6.65 3.11 -0.52
N GLU A 209 6.54 3.54 -1.79
CA GLU A 209 7.50 3.16 -2.83
C GLU A 209 8.84 3.84 -2.61
N THR A 210 8.88 5.17 -2.62
CA THR A 210 10.08 5.97 -2.29
C THR A 210 9.72 7.33 -1.70
N HIS A 211 10.73 8.08 -1.28
CA HIS A 211 10.61 9.40 -0.66
C HIS A 211 11.65 10.38 -1.25
N PRO A 212 11.33 11.68 -1.44
CA PRO A 212 12.27 12.66 -2.00
C PRO A 212 13.63 12.77 -1.27
N LEU A 213 13.66 12.49 0.04
CA LEU A 213 14.90 12.48 0.82
C LEU A 213 15.77 11.22 0.60
N LEU A 214 15.22 10.18 -0.03
CA LEU A 214 15.92 8.93 -0.33
C LEU A 214 16.25 8.80 -1.81
N SER A 215 15.45 9.45 -2.68
CA SER A 215 15.53 9.42 -4.14
C SER A 215 15.50 10.84 -4.69
N ASP A 216 16.53 11.63 -4.41
CA ASP A 216 16.60 13.06 -4.72
C ASP A 216 16.71 13.35 -6.23
N ALA A 217 17.18 12.38 -7.02
CA ALA A 217 17.24 12.47 -8.49
C ALA A 217 15.94 12.03 -9.18
N ASP A 218 14.95 11.49 -8.45
CA ASP A 218 13.65 11.09 -8.99
C ASP A 218 12.64 12.23 -8.84
N GLU A 219 12.39 12.98 -9.92
CA GLU A 219 11.38 14.06 -9.95
C GLU A 219 9.95 13.61 -9.58
N TRP A 220 9.69 12.29 -9.58
CA TRP A 220 8.40 11.68 -9.26
C TRP A 220 8.34 11.05 -7.87
N ALA A 221 9.38 11.21 -7.06
CA ALA A 221 9.44 10.67 -5.70
C ALA A 221 8.42 11.33 -4.75
N ASP A 222 8.04 12.59 -5.00
CA ASP A 222 7.08 13.35 -4.19
C ASP A 222 5.62 13.03 -4.59
N PHE A 223 5.20 11.77 -4.39
CA PHE A 223 3.83 11.32 -4.68
C PHE A 223 3.11 10.92 -3.40
N GLU A 224 2.04 11.64 -3.04
CA GLU A 224 1.15 11.33 -1.91
C GLU A 224 1.91 10.91 -0.64
N ILE A 225 2.83 11.76 -0.20
CA ILE A 225 3.61 11.54 1.02
C ILE A 225 2.75 11.77 2.26
N MET A 226 2.57 10.74 3.09
CA MET A 226 2.03 10.86 4.44
C MET A 226 3.21 10.77 5.44
N PRO A 227 3.57 11.86 6.12
CA PRO A 227 4.82 11.92 6.88
C PRO A 227 4.73 11.38 8.31
N TYR A 228 3.58 10.83 8.71
CA TYR A 228 3.31 10.51 10.12
C TYR A 228 3.38 9.01 10.42
N ARG A 229 3.76 8.69 11.65
CA ARG A 229 3.55 7.35 12.22
C ARG A 229 2.06 7.08 12.35
N ILE A 230 1.63 5.85 12.12
CA ILE A 230 0.22 5.51 12.02
C ILE A 230 -0.57 5.89 13.28
N ALA A 231 -1.73 6.51 13.07
CA ALA A 231 -2.63 7.01 14.12
C ALA A 231 -1.97 8.01 15.09
N THR A 232 -1.02 8.79 14.60
CA THR A 232 -0.36 9.87 15.35
C THR A 232 -0.13 11.09 14.45
N THR A 233 0.39 12.17 15.04
CA THR A 233 0.97 13.33 14.33
C THR A 233 2.48 13.41 14.55
N LEU A 234 3.11 12.32 14.97
CA LEU A 234 4.56 12.23 15.10
C LEU A 234 5.16 11.91 13.72
N GLU A 235 6.20 12.62 13.35
CA GLU A 235 6.90 12.38 12.09
C GLU A 235 7.51 10.97 12.05
N SER A 236 7.48 10.35 10.88
CA SER A 236 8.09 9.06 10.60
C SER A 236 9.44 9.26 9.92
N GLU A 237 10.46 8.56 10.39
CA GLU A 237 11.78 8.56 9.75
C GLU A 237 11.68 7.88 8.36
N PRO A 238 12.10 8.55 7.27
CA PRO A 238 12.07 7.94 5.93
C PRO A 238 13.02 6.76 5.78
N LYS A 239 14.24 6.84 6.30
CA LYS A 239 15.23 5.75 6.20
C LYS A 239 14.72 4.48 6.87
N GLY A 240 14.77 3.35 6.16
CA GLY A 240 14.23 2.06 6.61
C GLY A 240 12.71 1.96 6.55
N SER A 241 12.03 2.93 5.90
CA SER A 241 10.57 3.01 5.79
C SER A 241 10.03 2.84 4.36
N TYR A 242 10.88 2.85 3.33
CA TYR A 242 10.44 2.84 1.95
C TYR A 242 10.96 1.63 1.16
N ALA A 243 10.12 1.12 0.28
CA ALA A 243 10.36 -0.15 -0.43
C ALA A 243 11.59 -0.07 -1.36
N ARG A 244 11.81 1.02 -2.09
CA ARG A 244 12.95 1.15 -3.02
C ARG A 244 14.28 1.10 -2.26
N GLU A 245 14.40 1.78 -1.13
CA GLU A 245 15.58 1.69 -0.27
C GLU A 245 15.77 0.24 0.23
N ALA A 246 14.69 -0.43 0.65
CA ALA A 246 14.77 -1.83 1.06
C ALA A 246 15.24 -2.77 -0.07
N LEU A 247 14.82 -2.53 -1.32
CA LEU A 247 15.33 -3.28 -2.47
C LEU A 247 16.85 -3.10 -2.63
N LEU A 248 17.37 -1.89 -2.44
CA LEU A 248 18.81 -1.59 -2.47
C LEU A 248 19.55 -2.26 -1.30
N ASP A 249 19.00 -2.20 -0.09
CA ASP A 249 19.53 -2.90 1.07
C ASP A 249 19.57 -4.41 0.87
N GLY A 250 18.58 -4.97 0.16
CA GLY A 250 18.54 -6.37 -0.22
C GLY A 250 19.67 -6.76 -1.18
N LEU A 251 20.09 -5.88 -2.09
CA LEU A 251 21.28 -6.10 -2.93
C LEU A 251 22.55 -6.10 -2.08
N THR A 252 22.65 -5.19 -1.10
CA THR A 252 23.79 -5.11 -0.18
C THR A 252 23.92 -6.38 0.67
N LEU A 253 22.81 -6.94 1.16
CA LEU A 253 22.80 -8.23 1.83
C LEU A 253 23.33 -9.35 0.91
N ALA A 254 22.88 -9.37 -0.35
CA ALA A 254 23.30 -10.36 -1.33
C ALA A 254 24.80 -10.25 -1.68
N GLU A 255 25.36 -9.03 -1.74
CA GLU A 255 26.80 -8.80 -1.88
C GLU A 255 27.60 -9.37 -0.69
N ALA A 256 27.04 -9.25 0.52
CA ALA A 256 27.63 -9.82 1.73
C ALA A 256 27.47 -11.35 1.84
N GLY A 257 26.86 -12.02 0.85
CA GLY A 257 26.63 -13.47 0.85
C GLY A 257 25.43 -13.90 1.70
N ILE A 258 24.56 -12.97 2.09
CA ILE A 258 23.30 -13.21 2.82
C ILE A 258 22.16 -13.23 1.80
N THR A 259 21.17 -14.10 1.99
CA THR A 259 19.96 -14.09 1.18
C THR A 259 19.34 -12.69 1.16
N ASN A 260 18.91 -12.21 -0.03
CA ASN A 260 18.18 -10.95 -0.15
C ASN A 260 16.83 -11.05 0.58
N ALA A 261 16.74 -10.47 1.78
CA ALA A 261 15.53 -10.47 2.61
C ALA A 261 14.43 -9.56 2.06
N TYR A 262 14.75 -8.71 1.08
CA TYR A 262 13.89 -7.66 0.53
C TYR A 262 13.63 -7.85 -0.97
N GLN A 263 13.72 -9.06 -1.45
CA GLN A 263 13.42 -9.42 -2.84
C GLN A 263 11.90 -9.48 -3.08
N PHE A 264 11.24 -8.37 -2.82
CA PHE A 264 9.78 -8.26 -2.84
C PHE A 264 9.18 -8.19 -4.25
N GLY A 265 7.90 -8.63 -4.37
CA GLY A 265 6.97 -8.13 -5.38
C GLY A 265 6.21 -6.93 -4.84
N LEU A 266 5.82 -6.00 -5.70
CA LEU A 266 5.16 -4.75 -5.35
C LEU A 266 3.65 -4.86 -5.53
N VAL A 267 2.88 -4.51 -4.51
CA VAL A 267 1.41 -4.53 -4.52
C VAL A 267 0.84 -3.22 -3.98
N GLY A 268 -0.44 -2.96 -4.25
CA GLY A 268 -1.20 -1.86 -3.68
C GLY A 268 -2.46 -2.38 -3.01
N ALA A 269 -3.03 -1.61 -2.10
CA ALA A 269 -4.28 -1.95 -1.44
C ALA A 269 -5.08 -0.70 -1.09
N THR A 270 -6.30 -0.86 -0.62
CA THR A 270 -7.13 0.27 -0.19
C THR A 270 -6.87 0.67 1.25
N ASP A 271 -6.71 -0.29 2.13
CA ASP A 271 -6.63 -0.12 3.59
C ASP A 271 -7.74 0.81 4.14
N THR A 272 -8.87 0.86 3.46
CA THR A 272 -10.03 1.63 3.92
C THR A 272 -10.75 0.88 5.03
N HIS A 273 -11.20 1.61 6.05
CA HIS A 273 -11.91 1.07 7.20
C HIS A 273 -13.43 1.24 7.07
N VAL A 274 -13.94 1.18 5.84
CA VAL A 274 -15.35 1.26 5.48
C VAL A 274 -15.73 0.09 4.58
N GLY A 275 -17.00 -0.25 4.50
CA GLY A 275 -17.50 -1.39 3.72
C GLY A 275 -17.38 -1.24 2.20
N ALA A 276 -17.07 -0.04 1.71
CA ALA A 276 -16.81 0.24 0.30
C ALA A 276 -15.63 1.22 0.18
N SER A 277 -14.72 0.96 -0.75
CA SER A 277 -13.60 1.85 -1.05
C SER A 277 -13.80 2.55 -2.39
N SER A 278 -13.34 3.80 -2.47
CA SER A 278 -13.18 4.50 -3.74
C SER A 278 -11.74 4.30 -4.24
N LEU A 279 -11.62 4.10 -5.55
CA LEU A 279 -10.35 3.93 -6.24
C LEU A 279 -10.02 5.14 -7.12
N GLU A 280 -10.91 6.12 -7.14
CA GLU A 280 -10.87 7.28 -8.02
C GLU A 280 -10.86 8.55 -7.18
N GLU A 281 -10.02 9.50 -7.55
CA GLU A 281 -9.90 10.79 -6.86
C GLU A 281 -11.23 11.55 -6.81
N GLU A 282 -12.00 11.54 -7.91
CA GLU A 282 -13.31 12.17 -7.97
C GLU A 282 -14.29 11.61 -6.93
N ASN A 283 -14.24 10.30 -6.68
CA ASN A 283 -15.17 9.60 -5.81
C ASN A 283 -14.57 9.27 -4.44
N PHE A 284 -13.49 9.94 -4.06
CA PHE A 284 -12.90 9.74 -2.74
C PHE A 284 -13.95 9.95 -1.65
N PHE A 285 -14.22 8.90 -0.88
CA PHE A 285 -15.23 8.95 0.16
C PHE A 285 -14.58 9.16 1.52
N SER A 286 -13.74 8.22 1.95
CA SER A 286 -13.25 8.20 3.32
C SER A 286 -12.32 7.03 3.56
N LYS A 287 -11.46 7.15 4.59
CA LYS A 287 -10.77 6.01 5.19
C LYS A 287 -11.60 5.40 6.32
N VAL A 288 -12.09 6.21 7.25
CA VAL A 288 -12.76 5.77 8.50
C VAL A 288 -14.22 6.17 8.54
N GLY A 289 -14.83 6.73 7.53
CA GLY A 289 -16.23 7.13 7.44
C GLY A 289 -16.80 7.88 8.67
N LEU A 290 -16.61 7.31 9.84
CA LEU A 290 -17.01 7.88 11.13
C LEU A 290 -16.36 9.25 11.40
N LEU A 291 -15.14 9.46 10.93
CA LEU A 291 -14.30 10.62 11.26
C LEU A 291 -14.11 11.58 10.08
N ASP A 292 -14.14 11.10 8.84
CA ASP A 292 -13.66 11.82 7.66
C ASP A 292 -14.57 11.67 6.41
N ALA A 293 -15.88 11.45 6.61
CA ALA A 293 -16.80 11.16 5.52
C ALA A 293 -17.08 12.33 4.55
N ASP A 294 -16.72 13.55 4.92
CA ASP A 294 -16.95 14.74 4.08
C ASP A 294 -15.72 15.65 4.02
N GLY A 295 -15.74 16.60 3.08
CA GLY A 295 -14.61 17.50 2.82
C GLY A 295 -14.28 18.43 4.00
N GLU A 296 -15.26 18.81 4.81
CA GLU A 296 -15.05 19.66 5.99
C GLU A 296 -14.27 18.90 7.06
N ARG A 297 -14.65 17.64 7.34
CA ARG A 297 -14.00 16.78 8.33
C ARG A 297 -12.59 16.38 7.92
N ARG A 298 -12.33 16.12 6.64
CA ARG A 298 -10.98 15.79 6.16
C ARG A 298 -10.15 17.01 5.77
N GLY A 299 -10.72 18.22 5.90
CA GLY A 299 -9.98 19.47 5.81
C GLY A 299 -9.72 19.99 4.40
N SER A 300 -10.40 19.46 3.39
CA SER A 300 -10.34 19.96 2.01
C SER A 300 -11.31 21.12 1.73
N VAL A 301 -12.41 21.18 2.48
CA VAL A 301 -13.45 22.21 2.42
C VAL A 301 -13.46 23.01 3.73
N PRO A 302 -13.62 24.35 3.69
CA PRO A 302 -13.65 25.16 4.90
C PRO A 302 -14.93 24.93 5.70
N MET A 303 -14.80 24.90 7.01
CA MET A 303 -15.91 24.84 7.96
C MET A 303 -16.56 26.20 8.16
N ALA A 304 -17.85 26.22 8.53
CA ALA A 304 -18.48 27.41 9.07
C ALA A 304 -17.82 27.83 10.40
N PRO A 305 -17.68 29.15 10.70
CA PRO A 305 -16.99 29.58 11.93
C PRO A 305 -17.59 29.01 13.22
N ALA A 306 -18.92 28.84 13.28
CA ALA A 306 -19.59 28.26 14.46
C ALA A 306 -19.24 26.77 14.65
N GLU A 307 -19.09 26.02 13.57
CA GLU A 307 -18.66 24.61 13.57
C GLU A 307 -17.20 24.47 13.97
N ALA A 308 -16.33 25.32 13.43
CA ALA A 308 -14.93 25.39 13.80
C ALA A 308 -14.75 25.65 15.32
N GLU A 309 -15.58 26.48 15.92
CA GLU A 309 -15.57 26.75 17.36
C GLU A 309 -15.92 25.50 18.18
N VAL A 310 -16.96 24.75 17.78
CA VAL A 310 -17.37 23.50 18.42
C VAL A 310 -16.25 22.44 18.36
N ILE A 311 -15.67 22.24 17.18
CA ILE A 311 -14.58 21.26 16.98
C ILE A 311 -13.33 21.66 17.78
N ARG A 312 -12.99 22.94 17.78
CA ARG A 312 -11.83 23.46 18.56
C ARG A 312 -12.05 23.29 20.06
N ALA A 313 -13.26 23.58 20.56
CA ALA A 313 -13.61 23.40 21.97
C ALA A 313 -13.53 21.94 22.42
N ALA A 314 -13.84 20.99 21.53
CA ALA A 314 -13.72 19.57 21.81
C ALA A 314 -12.26 19.09 21.93
N GLY A 315 -11.30 19.80 21.33
CA GLY A 315 -9.86 19.55 21.47
C GLY A 315 -9.36 18.23 20.88
N ARG A 316 -10.12 17.59 19.99
CA ARG A 316 -9.79 16.30 19.38
C ARG A 316 -9.34 16.39 17.93
N VAL A 317 -9.72 17.46 17.24
CA VAL A 317 -9.32 17.77 15.87
C VAL A 317 -8.73 19.17 15.87
N ASN A 318 -7.58 19.34 15.24
CA ASN A 318 -6.98 20.66 15.08
C ASN A 318 -7.77 21.45 14.02
N VAL A 319 -8.00 22.72 14.30
CA VAL A 319 -8.62 23.67 13.38
C VAL A 319 -7.67 24.86 13.21
N GLN A 320 -7.34 25.18 11.96
CA GLN A 320 -6.46 26.29 11.62
C GLN A 320 -7.13 27.23 10.63
N GLU A 321 -6.84 28.51 10.77
CA GLU A 321 -7.19 29.50 9.76
C GLU A 321 -6.12 29.49 8.64
N ILE A 322 -6.55 29.20 7.41
CA ILE A 322 -5.73 29.18 6.21
C ILE A 322 -6.38 30.08 5.17
N ALA A 323 -5.67 31.12 4.74
CA ALA A 323 -6.17 32.14 3.79
C ALA A 323 -7.52 32.74 4.20
N GLY A 324 -7.72 32.99 5.51
CA GLY A 324 -8.93 33.61 6.05
C GLY A 324 -10.15 32.70 6.17
N ARG A 325 -9.96 31.39 6.08
CA ARG A 325 -11.00 30.35 6.25
C ARG A 325 -10.56 29.28 7.23
N GLU A 326 -11.51 28.71 7.98
CA GLU A 326 -11.26 27.69 8.98
C GLU A 326 -11.26 26.28 8.37
N TYR A 327 -10.23 25.50 8.61
CA TYR A 327 -10.10 24.12 8.13
C TYR A 327 -9.72 23.15 9.25
N ALA A 328 -10.25 21.93 9.20
CA ALA A 328 -9.68 20.81 9.94
C ALA A 328 -8.27 20.53 9.41
N THR A 329 -7.33 20.24 10.30
CA THR A 329 -5.94 19.92 9.95
C THR A 329 -5.46 18.70 10.72
N GLY A 330 -4.55 17.92 10.10
CA GLY A 330 -3.98 16.72 10.71
C GLY A 330 -3.54 15.69 9.67
N ALA A 331 -3.70 14.41 9.97
CA ALA A 331 -3.29 13.35 9.06
C ALA A 331 -4.20 13.20 7.82
N TYR A 332 -5.47 13.55 7.92
CA TYR A 332 -6.47 13.29 6.86
C TYR A 332 -6.14 13.97 5.53
N GLU A 333 -5.62 15.18 5.58
CA GLU A 333 -5.23 15.96 4.41
C GLU A 333 -4.06 15.36 3.61
N THR A 334 -3.29 14.46 4.25
CA THR A 334 -2.16 13.76 3.64
C THR A 334 -2.55 12.41 3.05
N TRP A 335 -3.81 11.96 3.20
CA TRP A 335 -4.26 10.70 2.66
C TRP A 335 -4.48 10.79 1.14
N SER A 336 -4.30 9.65 0.47
CA SER A 336 -4.59 9.47 -0.95
C SER A 336 -5.91 8.73 -1.15
N ALA A 337 -6.34 8.58 -2.41
CA ALA A 337 -7.60 7.91 -2.68
C ALA A 337 -7.53 6.42 -2.40
N SER A 338 -6.53 5.70 -2.94
CA SER A 338 -6.46 4.24 -2.80
C SER A 338 -5.20 3.61 -3.39
N GLY A 339 -5.21 2.29 -3.48
CA GLY A 339 -4.29 1.45 -4.23
C GLY A 339 -4.93 0.13 -4.63
N LEU A 340 -4.39 -0.49 -5.66
CA LEU A 340 -4.82 -1.80 -6.17
C LEU A 340 -3.64 -2.72 -6.40
N THR A 341 -3.88 -4.03 -6.20
CA THR A 341 -2.99 -5.10 -6.66
C THR A 341 -3.49 -5.68 -7.98
N GLY A 342 -2.65 -5.63 -9.00
CA GLY A 342 -2.84 -6.44 -10.20
C GLY A 342 -2.02 -7.72 -10.14
N VAL A 343 -2.56 -8.81 -10.70
CA VAL A 343 -1.94 -10.14 -10.71
C VAL A 343 -1.98 -10.72 -12.12
N TRP A 344 -0.85 -11.18 -12.61
CA TRP A 344 -0.77 -11.96 -13.83
C TRP A 344 -0.82 -13.44 -13.47
N ALA A 345 -1.97 -14.06 -13.69
CA ALA A 345 -2.23 -15.46 -13.39
C ALA A 345 -2.88 -16.14 -14.59
N GLU A 346 -2.81 -17.46 -14.61
CA GLU A 346 -3.36 -18.29 -15.69
C GLU A 346 -4.89 -18.30 -15.70
N GLU A 347 -5.49 -18.19 -14.49
CA GLU A 347 -6.95 -18.16 -14.30
C GLU A 347 -7.34 -17.42 -13.01
N ASN A 348 -8.60 -17.04 -12.88
CA ASN A 348 -9.13 -16.39 -11.69
C ASN A 348 -9.61 -17.41 -10.65
N THR A 349 -8.66 -18.13 -10.04
CA THR A 349 -8.88 -19.07 -8.92
C THR A 349 -7.93 -18.73 -7.78
N ARG A 350 -8.25 -19.17 -6.55
CA ARG A 350 -7.35 -18.96 -5.39
C ARG A 350 -5.97 -19.55 -5.64
N GLU A 351 -5.92 -20.75 -6.19
CA GLU A 351 -4.69 -21.50 -6.44
C GLU A 351 -3.80 -20.75 -7.42
N ALA A 352 -4.34 -20.32 -8.57
CA ALA A 352 -3.57 -19.62 -9.61
C ALA A 352 -3.15 -18.22 -9.14
N LEU A 353 -4.05 -17.47 -8.49
CA LEU A 353 -3.74 -16.15 -7.95
C LEU A 353 -2.70 -16.24 -6.83
N TYR A 354 -2.84 -17.20 -5.89
CA TYR A 354 -1.87 -17.36 -4.81
C TYR A 354 -0.49 -17.79 -5.33
N ALA A 355 -0.45 -18.67 -6.33
CA ALA A 355 0.79 -19.06 -6.99
C ALA A 355 1.47 -17.85 -7.66
N ALA A 356 0.70 -16.97 -8.31
CA ALA A 356 1.22 -15.74 -8.91
C ALA A 356 1.71 -14.73 -7.85
N LEU A 357 1.00 -14.58 -6.73
CA LEU A 357 1.46 -13.81 -5.56
C LEU A 357 2.80 -14.34 -5.04
N ARG A 358 2.94 -15.66 -4.91
CA ARG A 358 4.18 -16.31 -4.44
C ARG A 358 5.35 -16.14 -5.41
N ARG A 359 5.14 -16.20 -6.72
CA ARG A 359 6.18 -15.95 -7.72
C ARG A 359 6.36 -14.46 -8.03
N LYS A 360 5.60 -13.57 -7.35
CA LYS A 360 5.70 -12.11 -7.44
C LYS A 360 5.35 -11.55 -8.82
N GLU A 361 4.58 -12.26 -9.61
CA GLU A 361 4.11 -11.79 -10.91
C GLU A 361 2.90 -10.85 -10.73
N VAL A 362 3.15 -9.77 -10.01
CA VAL A 362 2.18 -8.79 -9.51
C VAL A 362 2.65 -7.37 -9.76
N PHE A 363 1.70 -6.44 -9.68
CA PHE A 363 1.97 -5.02 -9.81
C PHE A 363 1.03 -4.20 -8.93
N ALA A 364 1.45 -2.99 -8.57
CA ALA A 364 0.64 -2.02 -7.84
C ALA A 364 0.09 -0.95 -8.80
N THR A 365 -1.06 -0.38 -8.48
CA THR A 365 -1.52 0.90 -9.01
C THR A 365 -1.96 1.82 -7.90
N SER A 366 -1.99 3.12 -8.12
CA SER A 366 -2.44 4.11 -7.15
C SER A 366 -3.97 4.33 -7.12
N GLY A 367 -4.74 3.49 -7.83
CA GLY A 367 -6.20 3.54 -7.90
C GLY A 367 -6.73 3.11 -9.26
N PRO A 368 -6.36 3.79 -10.35
CA PRO A 368 -6.76 3.39 -11.71
C PRO A 368 -6.31 1.97 -12.06
N ARG A 369 -7.07 1.30 -12.92
CA ARG A 369 -6.80 -0.07 -13.37
C ARG A 369 -5.78 -0.11 -14.51
N ILE A 370 -4.69 0.64 -14.37
CA ILE A 370 -3.54 0.57 -15.29
C ILE A 370 -3.00 -0.85 -15.26
N LYS A 371 -2.75 -1.44 -16.43
CA LYS A 371 -2.10 -2.75 -16.52
C LYS A 371 -0.65 -2.53 -16.94
N ILE A 372 0.29 -2.96 -16.12
CA ILE A 372 1.72 -2.86 -16.40
C ILE A 372 2.34 -4.25 -16.46
N ARG A 373 3.32 -4.44 -17.35
CA ARG A 373 4.04 -5.70 -17.50
C ARG A 373 5.50 -5.46 -17.81
N LEU A 374 6.37 -6.29 -17.25
CA LEU A 374 7.81 -6.23 -17.46
C LEU A 374 8.36 -7.64 -17.67
N PHE A 375 9.22 -7.77 -18.68
CA PHE A 375 10.05 -8.97 -18.94
C PHE A 375 11.51 -8.56 -19.07
N ALA A 376 12.42 -9.47 -18.76
CA ALA A 376 13.84 -9.32 -19.03
C ALA A 376 14.41 -10.61 -19.65
N GLY A 377 15.29 -10.45 -20.63
CA GLY A 377 15.92 -11.58 -21.32
C GLY A 377 17.07 -11.09 -22.21
N ASN A 378 17.56 -11.97 -23.09
CA ASN A 378 18.74 -11.68 -23.90
C ASN A 378 18.45 -11.54 -25.40
N ASP A 379 17.25 -11.93 -25.83
CA ASP A 379 16.88 -11.98 -27.25
C ASP A 379 15.37 -11.78 -27.44
N TYR A 380 14.91 -10.54 -27.28
CA TYR A 380 13.53 -10.16 -27.56
C TYR A 380 13.39 -9.41 -28.87
N ALA A 381 12.35 -9.75 -29.66
CA ALA A 381 11.94 -9.04 -30.85
C ALA A 381 10.59 -8.30 -30.58
N LYS A 382 10.34 -7.26 -31.39
CA LYS A 382 9.15 -6.40 -31.23
C LYS A 382 7.83 -7.17 -31.42
N ASP A 383 7.84 -8.19 -32.24
CA ASP A 383 6.70 -9.03 -32.62
C ASP A 383 6.61 -10.33 -31.81
N ASP A 384 7.45 -10.50 -30.77
CA ASP A 384 7.37 -11.66 -29.89
C ASP A 384 6.00 -11.73 -29.23
N SER A 385 5.36 -12.87 -29.37
CA SER A 385 4.14 -13.22 -28.63
C SER A 385 4.42 -13.31 -27.14
N LEU A 386 3.36 -13.25 -26.32
CA LEU A 386 3.50 -13.42 -24.88
C LEU A 386 4.18 -14.74 -24.51
N ALA A 387 3.85 -15.84 -25.19
CA ALA A 387 4.46 -17.14 -24.95
C ALA A 387 5.97 -17.14 -25.28
N GLU A 388 6.38 -16.45 -26.35
CA GLU A 388 7.78 -16.29 -26.70
C GLU A 388 8.53 -15.44 -25.69
N ARG A 389 7.90 -14.39 -25.14
CA ARG A 389 8.51 -13.57 -24.04
C ARG A 389 8.80 -14.42 -22.81
N TYR A 390 7.90 -15.30 -22.41
CA TYR A 390 8.15 -16.26 -21.32
C TYR A 390 9.22 -17.30 -21.66
N ALA A 391 9.29 -17.73 -22.91
CA ALA A 391 10.28 -18.73 -23.34
C ALA A 391 11.71 -18.17 -23.46
N LYS A 392 11.85 -16.87 -23.77
CA LYS A 392 13.12 -16.19 -24.02
C LYS A 392 13.72 -15.50 -22.79
N GLY A 393 12.96 -15.39 -21.71
CA GLY A 393 13.41 -14.68 -20.51
C GLY A 393 12.51 -14.89 -19.31
N VAL A 394 12.49 -13.92 -18.41
CA VAL A 394 11.77 -13.99 -17.14
C VAL A 394 10.76 -12.84 -17.00
N PRO A 395 9.60 -13.07 -16.36
CA PRO A 395 8.65 -12.02 -16.03
C PRO A 395 9.08 -11.24 -14.79
N MET A 396 8.36 -10.13 -14.51
CA MET A 396 8.47 -9.40 -13.24
C MET A 396 8.37 -10.34 -12.04
N GLY A 397 9.10 -10.01 -10.98
CA GLY A 397 9.21 -10.81 -9.75
C GLY A 397 10.31 -11.87 -9.76
N ALA A 398 10.86 -12.19 -10.94
CA ALA A 398 11.84 -13.27 -11.11
C ALA A 398 13.29 -12.77 -11.15
N GLU A 399 14.22 -13.71 -11.14
CA GLU A 399 15.66 -13.50 -11.33
C GLU A 399 16.08 -13.83 -12.75
N LEU A 400 16.85 -12.94 -13.36
CA LEU A 400 17.57 -13.18 -14.61
C LEU A 400 19.05 -13.40 -14.27
N HIS A 401 19.54 -14.59 -14.54
CA HIS A 401 20.97 -14.87 -14.45
C HIS A 401 21.66 -14.39 -15.72
N GLY A 402 22.71 -13.58 -15.53
CA GLY A 402 23.39 -12.88 -16.62
C GLY A 402 23.85 -13.82 -17.73
N ALA A 403 23.59 -13.43 -18.98
CA ALA A 403 24.05 -14.13 -20.16
C ALA A 403 25.24 -13.40 -20.78
N ASP A 404 26.39 -14.03 -20.75
CA ASP A 404 27.58 -13.65 -21.54
C ASP A 404 28.06 -12.19 -21.39
N GLY A 405 27.79 -11.56 -20.21
CA GLY A 405 28.21 -10.19 -19.92
C GLY A 405 27.47 -9.09 -20.72
N ARG A 406 26.42 -9.44 -21.44
CA ARG A 406 25.60 -8.48 -22.18
C ARG A 406 24.53 -7.84 -21.30
N ALA A 407 24.20 -6.57 -21.59
CA ALA A 407 23.07 -5.90 -20.96
C ALA A 407 21.76 -6.66 -21.24
N PRO A 408 20.89 -6.86 -20.23
CA PRO A 408 19.60 -7.48 -20.45
C PRO A 408 18.73 -6.60 -21.35
N ILE A 409 17.91 -7.22 -22.17
CA ILE A 409 16.85 -6.54 -22.90
C ILE A 409 15.60 -6.58 -22.05
N LEU A 410 15.04 -5.42 -21.75
CA LEU A 410 13.81 -5.26 -20.99
C LEU A 410 12.65 -4.96 -21.96
N VAL A 411 11.54 -5.67 -21.80
CA VAL A 411 10.30 -5.39 -22.51
C VAL A 411 9.28 -4.89 -21.50
N ALA A 412 9.01 -3.60 -21.55
CA ALA A 412 8.05 -2.96 -20.64
C ALA A 412 6.81 -2.51 -21.42
N SER A 413 5.63 -2.73 -20.87
CA SER A 413 4.37 -2.28 -21.46
C SER A 413 3.38 -1.82 -20.40
N ALA A 414 2.58 -0.79 -20.75
CA ALA A 414 1.49 -0.30 -19.94
C ALA A 414 0.25 -0.04 -20.80
N LEU A 415 -0.94 -0.36 -20.27
CA LEU A 415 -2.23 -0.07 -20.85
C LEU A 415 -3.01 0.79 -19.86
N ARG A 416 -3.56 1.93 -20.33
CA ARG A 416 -4.34 2.83 -19.49
C ARG A 416 -5.62 2.19 -18.97
N ASP A 417 -6.13 2.71 -17.86
CA ASP A 417 -7.52 2.53 -17.47
C ASP A 417 -8.41 3.38 -18.41
N PRO A 418 -9.40 2.80 -19.10
CA PRO A 418 -10.30 3.58 -19.96
C PRO A 418 -11.09 4.67 -19.21
N SER A 419 -11.28 4.50 -17.90
CA SER A 419 -12.02 5.43 -17.03
C SER A 419 -11.14 6.49 -16.35
N SER A 420 -9.81 6.47 -16.61
CA SER A 420 -8.86 7.42 -16.06
C SER A 420 -8.15 8.22 -17.16
N ALA A 421 -7.15 9.02 -16.78
CA ALA A 421 -6.37 9.80 -17.73
C ALA A 421 -5.54 8.92 -18.68
N ALA A 422 -5.06 9.49 -19.78
CA ALA A 422 -4.18 8.80 -20.71
C ALA A 422 -2.77 8.68 -20.12
N LEU A 423 -2.01 7.66 -20.54
CA LEU A 423 -0.63 7.48 -20.13
C LEU A 423 0.26 8.61 -20.70
N GLN A 424 1.11 9.17 -19.84
CA GLN A 424 2.08 10.18 -20.23
C GLN A 424 3.42 9.56 -20.61
N ARG A 425 3.94 8.65 -19.78
CA ARG A 425 5.24 8.02 -19.98
C ARG A 425 5.36 6.67 -19.29
N LEU A 426 6.32 5.90 -19.76
CA LEU A 426 6.77 4.66 -19.15
C LEU A 426 8.22 4.83 -18.73
N GLN A 427 8.55 4.42 -17.53
CA GLN A 427 9.86 4.53 -16.90
C GLN A 427 10.40 3.15 -16.53
N ILE A 428 11.72 3.03 -16.50
CA ILE A 428 12.44 1.95 -15.82
C ILE A 428 13.24 2.57 -14.67
N ILE A 429 13.04 2.03 -13.49
CA ILE A 429 13.83 2.34 -12.32
C ILE A 429 14.86 1.21 -12.13
N LYS A 430 16.12 1.58 -12.12
CA LYS A 430 17.26 0.71 -11.85
C LYS A 430 17.83 1.00 -10.48
N GLY A 431 18.10 -0.05 -9.72
CA GLY A 431 18.94 0.02 -8.53
C GLY A 431 20.09 -0.98 -8.63
N TRP A 432 21.28 -0.61 -8.14
CA TRP A 432 22.43 -1.50 -8.15
C TRP A 432 23.40 -1.21 -7.01
N VAL A 433 24.29 -2.16 -6.75
CA VAL A 433 25.42 -1.97 -5.82
C VAL A 433 26.71 -1.92 -6.61
N ALA A 434 27.56 -0.93 -6.32
CA ALA A 434 28.90 -0.78 -6.88
C ALA A 434 29.85 -0.31 -5.77
N ASP A 435 31.00 -0.97 -5.62
CA ASP A 435 32.02 -0.62 -4.63
C ASP A 435 31.48 -0.55 -3.18
N GLY A 436 30.43 -1.32 -2.87
CA GLY A 436 29.75 -1.34 -1.58
C GLY A 436 28.74 -0.22 -1.34
N GLU A 437 28.52 0.64 -2.33
CA GLU A 437 27.55 1.73 -2.28
C GLU A 437 26.31 1.40 -3.11
N THR A 438 25.14 1.78 -2.61
CA THR A 438 23.86 1.66 -3.33
C THR A 438 23.66 2.84 -4.26
N ASN A 439 23.15 2.55 -5.45
CA ASN A 439 22.89 3.55 -6.49
C ASN A 439 21.51 3.32 -7.11
N GLU A 440 20.90 4.38 -7.61
CA GLU A 440 19.66 4.30 -8.38
C GLU A 440 19.66 5.25 -9.58
N GLN A 441 18.88 4.89 -10.61
CA GLN A 441 18.65 5.73 -11.77
C GLN A 441 17.24 5.51 -12.31
N VAL A 442 16.58 6.60 -12.68
CA VAL A 442 15.28 6.58 -13.37
C VAL A 442 15.47 6.95 -14.82
N TYR A 443 15.01 6.06 -15.72
CA TYR A 443 15.01 6.25 -17.16
C TYR A 443 13.57 6.38 -17.65
N ASP A 444 13.20 7.47 -18.31
CA ASP A 444 12.03 7.45 -19.20
C ASP A 444 12.40 6.60 -20.42
N VAL A 445 11.56 5.64 -20.77
CA VAL A 445 11.85 4.68 -21.84
C VAL A 445 10.84 4.72 -22.97
N ALA A 446 9.64 5.27 -22.72
CA ALA A 446 8.65 5.57 -23.75
C ALA A 446 7.85 6.82 -23.37
N CYS A 447 7.67 7.71 -24.34
CA CYS A 447 6.91 8.95 -24.22
C CYS A 447 5.62 8.88 -25.02
N SER A 448 4.56 9.51 -24.54
CA SER A 448 3.32 9.67 -25.33
C SER A 448 3.50 10.68 -26.47
N ASP A 449 2.50 10.75 -27.35
CA ASP A 449 2.34 11.78 -28.39
C ASP A 449 3.54 11.92 -29.34
N GLY A 450 4.31 10.83 -29.53
CA GLY A 450 5.48 10.80 -30.40
C GLY A 450 6.70 11.53 -29.83
N GLY A 451 6.66 11.88 -28.52
CA GLY A 451 7.81 12.42 -27.82
C GLY A 451 9.01 11.48 -27.88
N GLN A 452 10.21 12.04 -27.90
CA GLN A 452 11.46 11.27 -27.87
C GLN A 452 12.16 11.49 -26.55
N VAL A 453 12.70 10.42 -25.96
CA VAL A 453 13.51 10.51 -24.74
C VAL A 453 14.79 11.27 -25.05
N ASP A 454 15.10 12.27 -24.26
CA ASP A 454 16.37 12.98 -24.34
C ASP A 454 17.51 12.04 -23.90
N PRO A 455 18.53 11.80 -24.73
CA PRO A 455 19.57 10.83 -24.42
C PRO A 455 20.54 11.26 -23.31
N GLU A 456 20.60 12.56 -22.97
CA GLU A 456 21.49 13.09 -21.93
C GLU A 456 20.80 13.10 -20.56
N THR A 457 19.52 13.47 -20.54
CA THR A 457 18.75 13.57 -19.29
C THR A 457 17.93 12.33 -18.98
N HIS A 458 17.71 11.45 -19.97
CA HIS A 458 16.81 10.30 -19.92
C HIS A 458 15.37 10.70 -19.56
N ARG A 459 14.89 11.84 -20.06
CA ARG A 459 13.55 12.37 -19.78
C ARG A 459 12.72 12.53 -21.05
N CYS A 460 11.42 12.26 -20.92
CA CYS A 460 10.44 12.63 -21.92
C CYS A 460 10.18 14.14 -21.88
N PRO A 461 9.89 14.76 -23.03
CA PRO A 461 9.41 16.14 -23.06
C PRO A 461 8.04 16.26 -22.39
N ASP A 462 7.67 17.48 -22.00
CA ASP A 462 6.31 17.82 -21.59
C ASP A 462 5.36 17.59 -22.79
N ASN A 463 4.34 16.74 -22.61
CA ASN A 463 3.36 16.44 -23.65
C ASN A 463 2.23 17.48 -23.75
N GLY A 464 2.24 18.49 -22.88
CA GLY A 464 1.24 19.57 -22.87
C GLY A 464 -0.07 19.25 -22.17
N ALA A 465 -0.20 18.09 -21.52
CA ALA A 465 -1.38 17.77 -20.71
C ALA A 465 -1.54 18.74 -19.54
N ARG A 466 -2.77 19.22 -19.31
CA ARG A 466 -3.11 20.19 -18.26
C ARG A 466 -4.45 19.82 -17.61
N VAL A 467 -4.65 20.35 -16.42
CA VAL A 467 -5.91 20.23 -15.65
C VAL A 467 -6.45 21.63 -15.40
N ASP A 468 -7.72 21.84 -15.68
CA ASP A 468 -8.46 23.01 -15.20
C ASP A 468 -8.97 22.73 -13.79
N ILE A 469 -8.36 23.34 -12.78
CA ILE A 469 -8.70 23.11 -11.38
C ILE A 469 -10.06 23.71 -10.96
N SER A 470 -10.70 24.48 -11.83
CA SER A 470 -12.02 25.07 -11.55
C SER A 470 -13.17 24.07 -11.73
N ASP A 471 -12.97 23.06 -12.58
CA ASP A 471 -13.97 22.03 -12.88
C ASP A 471 -13.36 20.62 -12.99
N CYS A 472 -12.05 20.51 -12.79
CA CYS A 472 -11.26 19.28 -12.93
C CYS A 472 -11.28 18.65 -14.33
N SER A 473 -11.62 19.42 -15.36
CA SER A 473 -11.49 18.97 -16.75
C SER A 473 -10.00 18.80 -17.12
N ILE A 474 -9.73 17.79 -17.94
CA ILE A 474 -8.37 17.45 -18.40
C ILE A 474 -8.25 17.70 -19.91
N THR A 475 -7.03 17.98 -20.36
CA THR A 475 -6.74 18.13 -21.79
C THR A 475 -7.11 16.86 -22.55
N GLU A 476 -8.03 16.99 -23.51
CA GLU A 476 -8.43 15.88 -24.39
C GLU A 476 -7.38 15.59 -25.48
N ASN A 477 -7.35 14.33 -25.93
CA ASN A 477 -6.54 13.87 -27.06
C ASN A 477 -5.01 14.03 -26.89
N VAL A 478 -4.55 14.12 -25.63
CA VAL A 478 -3.13 14.11 -25.26
C VAL A 478 -2.85 12.88 -24.40
N GLY A 479 -1.71 12.23 -24.66
CA GLY A 479 -1.33 10.99 -23.98
C GLY A 479 -1.63 9.74 -24.80
N ALA A 480 -1.20 8.60 -24.32
CA ALA A 480 -1.29 7.32 -24.98
C ALA A 480 -2.31 6.38 -24.32
N SER A 481 -3.00 5.55 -25.12
CA SER A 481 -3.82 4.44 -24.61
C SER A 481 -2.96 3.27 -24.16
N ASN A 482 -1.80 3.09 -24.79
CA ASN A 482 -0.80 2.08 -24.44
C ASN A 482 0.60 2.62 -24.74
N LEU A 483 1.56 2.20 -23.94
CA LEU A 483 3.00 2.40 -24.18
C LEU A 483 3.68 1.04 -24.11
N GLU A 484 4.57 0.77 -25.07
CA GLU A 484 5.39 -0.43 -25.09
C GLU A 484 6.78 -0.10 -25.63
N VAL A 485 7.80 -0.70 -25.03
CA VAL A 485 9.19 -0.48 -25.41
C VAL A 485 10.00 -1.77 -25.24
N ILE A 486 10.95 -1.96 -26.14
CA ILE A 486 12.11 -2.84 -25.95
C ILE A 486 13.28 -1.93 -25.66
N TRP A 487 13.84 -2.07 -24.47
CA TRP A 487 14.88 -1.19 -23.98
C TRP A 487 16.07 -1.99 -23.46
N GLN A 488 17.25 -1.48 -23.64
CA GLN A 488 18.49 -2.05 -23.14
C GLN A 488 19.20 -1.01 -22.30
N ASP A 489 19.65 -1.40 -21.11
CA ASP A 489 20.32 -0.50 -20.18
C ASP A 489 21.63 0.03 -20.78
N PRO A 490 21.75 1.36 -21.05
CA PRO A 490 22.98 1.93 -21.59
C PRO A 490 24.14 1.93 -20.60
N ASP A 491 23.83 1.85 -19.30
CA ASP A 491 24.79 1.93 -18.19
C ASP A 491 24.96 0.57 -17.49
N HIS A 492 24.69 -0.52 -18.20
CA HIS A 492 24.83 -1.86 -17.65
C HIS A 492 26.29 -2.22 -17.36
N ASN A 493 26.52 -2.69 -16.14
CA ASN A 493 27.77 -3.34 -15.80
C ASN A 493 27.49 -4.82 -15.40
N PRO A 494 28.07 -5.81 -16.10
CA PRO A 494 27.80 -7.22 -15.85
C PRO A 494 28.33 -7.73 -14.50
N GLU A 495 29.17 -6.98 -13.83
CA GLU A 495 29.71 -7.33 -12.51
C GLU A 495 28.77 -6.88 -11.38
N HIS A 496 27.83 -5.97 -11.63
CA HIS A 496 26.92 -5.44 -10.62
C HIS A 496 25.66 -6.30 -10.50
N ARG A 497 25.24 -6.53 -9.26
CA ARG A 497 23.87 -6.96 -8.94
C ARG A 497 22.95 -5.78 -9.11
N ALA A 498 21.85 -5.97 -9.82
CA ALA A 498 20.89 -4.91 -10.07
C ALA A 498 19.44 -5.41 -10.01
N PHE A 499 18.51 -4.51 -9.73
CA PHE A 499 17.11 -4.73 -10.03
C PHE A 499 16.59 -3.69 -11.01
N TYR A 500 15.51 -4.06 -11.72
CA TYR A 500 14.78 -3.17 -12.62
C TYR A 500 13.29 -3.34 -12.39
N TYR A 501 12.55 -2.24 -12.22
CA TYR A 501 11.10 -2.29 -12.28
C TYR A 501 10.56 -1.17 -13.15
N ALA A 502 9.37 -1.38 -13.73
CA ALA A 502 8.71 -0.40 -14.56
C ALA A 502 7.75 0.45 -13.74
N ARG A 503 7.65 1.76 -14.06
CA ARG A 503 6.65 2.68 -13.54
C ARG A 503 5.95 3.37 -14.72
N ALA A 504 4.62 3.26 -14.78
CA ALA A 504 3.80 4.00 -15.75
C ALA A 504 3.17 5.21 -15.05
N LEU A 505 3.19 6.37 -15.69
CA LEU A 505 2.57 7.60 -15.22
C LEU A 505 1.44 8.01 -16.17
N GLU A 506 0.28 8.38 -15.62
CA GLU A 506 -0.80 9.04 -16.35
C GLU A 506 -0.54 10.54 -16.49
N ASN A 507 -1.29 11.20 -17.35
CA ASN A 507 -1.41 12.65 -17.37
C ASN A 507 -1.99 13.15 -16.04
N PRO A 508 -1.72 14.42 -15.65
CA PRO A 508 -2.22 14.96 -14.39
C PRO A 508 -3.76 15.01 -14.36
N THR A 509 -4.31 14.75 -13.17
CA THR A 509 -5.73 14.88 -12.82
C THR A 509 -5.87 15.67 -11.52
N CYS A 510 -7.09 16.12 -11.19
CA CYS A 510 -7.35 16.70 -9.87
C CYS A 510 -7.14 15.67 -8.77
N ARG A 511 -6.51 16.13 -7.68
CA ARG A 511 -6.49 15.37 -6.42
C ARG A 511 -7.88 15.42 -5.76
N TRP A 512 -8.24 14.41 -4.96
CA TRP A 512 -9.53 14.33 -4.26
C TRP A 512 -9.87 15.60 -3.47
N SER A 513 -8.90 16.26 -2.87
CA SER A 513 -9.11 17.51 -2.13
C SER A 513 -9.52 18.68 -3.02
N THR A 514 -9.10 18.69 -4.28
CA THR A 514 -9.57 19.65 -5.30
C THR A 514 -10.97 19.30 -5.76
N TRP A 515 -11.27 18.01 -5.98
CA TRP A 515 -12.63 17.54 -6.29
C TRP A 515 -13.63 17.90 -5.18
N ASP A 516 -13.25 17.77 -3.91
CA ASP A 516 -14.11 18.20 -2.79
C ASP A 516 -14.43 19.70 -2.87
N ALA A 517 -13.42 20.52 -3.14
CA ALA A 517 -13.60 21.97 -3.27
C ALA A 517 -14.51 22.32 -4.47
N VAL A 518 -14.30 21.70 -5.63
CA VAL A 518 -15.13 21.87 -6.82
C VAL A 518 -16.59 21.49 -6.53
N LYS A 519 -16.81 20.32 -5.91
CA LYS A 519 -18.17 19.85 -5.54
C LYS A 519 -18.85 20.76 -4.52
N ALA A 520 -18.08 21.36 -3.61
CA ALA A 520 -18.58 22.33 -2.64
C ALA A 520 -18.73 23.76 -3.19
N GLY A 521 -18.28 24.03 -4.43
CA GLY A 521 -18.32 25.34 -5.05
C GLY A 521 -17.40 26.37 -4.37
N VAL A 522 -16.25 25.92 -3.82
CA VAL A 522 -15.25 26.77 -3.14
C VAL A 522 -13.90 26.65 -3.83
N GLU A 523 -13.03 27.65 -3.62
CA GLU A 523 -11.65 27.57 -4.08
C GLU A 523 -10.89 26.45 -3.36
N PRO A 524 -10.07 25.66 -4.07
CA PRO A 524 -9.23 24.63 -3.45
C PRO A 524 -8.29 25.21 -2.39
N ARG A 525 -8.16 24.55 -1.27
CA ARG A 525 -7.30 24.93 -0.14
C ARG A 525 -5.86 25.18 -0.62
N PRO A 526 -5.26 26.38 -0.39
CA PRO A 526 -4.06 26.82 -1.11
C PRO A 526 -2.77 26.04 -0.80
N ASP A 527 -2.66 25.45 0.38
CA ASP A 527 -1.48 24.70 0.86
C ASP A 527 -1.50 23.21 0.48
N LEU A 528 -2.60 22.69 -0.07
CA LEU A 528 -2.67 21.31 -0.57
C LEU A 528 -2.28 21.21 -2.04
N LYS A 529 -1.71 20.08 -2.45
CA LYS A 529 -1.53 19.72 -3.87
C LYS A 529 -2.88 19.71 -4.57
N LYS A 530 -2.94 20.34 -5.75
CA LYS A 530 -4.19 20.46 -6.53
C LYS A 530 -4.38 19.28 -7.47
N THR A 531 -3.29 18.77 -7.99
CA THR A 531 -3.26 17.72 -9.00
C THR A 531 -2.25 16.65 -8.61
N LEU A 532 -2.44 15.47 -9.16
CA LEU A 532 -1.50 14.36 -9.06
C LEU A 532 -1.41 13.63 -10.41
N GLN A 533 -0.44 12.73 -10.54
CA GLN A 533 -0.34 11.82 -11.67
C GLN A 533 -0.40 10.39 -11.15
N GLU A 534 -1.52 9.76 -11.44
CA GLU A 534 -1.75 8.36 -11.09
C GLU A 534 -0.72 7.47 -11.77
N ARG A 535 -0.42 6.34 -11.17
CA ARG A 535 0.68 5.50 -11.59
C ARG A 535 0.49 4.01 -11.30
N ALA A 536 1.32 3.22 -11.96
CA ALA A 536 1.46 1.80 -11.68
C ALA A 536 2.93 1.43 -11.57
N TRP A 537 3.24 0.41 -10.75
CA TRP A 537 4.58 -0.13 -10.54
C TRP A 537 4.58 -1.64 -10.74
N SER A 538 5.46 -2.15 -11.61
CA SER A 538 5.68 -3.60 -11.72
C SER A 538 6.50 -4.12 -10.53
N SER A 539 6.42 -5.40 -10.24
CA SER A 539 7.42 -6.05 -9.39
C SER A 539 8.80 -6.02 -10.07
N PRO A 540 9.90 -5.95 -9.28
CA PRO A 540 11.26 -5.92 -9.83
C PRO A 540 11.64 -7.24 -10.51
N ILE A 541 12.49 -7.13 -11.54
CA ILE A 541 13.32 -8.23 -12.05
C ILE A 541 14.73 -8.03 -11.50
N TRP A 542 15.30 -9.09 -10.96
CA TRP A 542 16.63 -9.09 -10.37
C TRP A 542 17.63 -9.64 -11.38
N VAL A 543 18.66 -8.87 -11.70
CA VAL A 543 19.73 -9.28 -12.62
C VAL A 543 20.98 -9.62 -11.83
N MET A 544 21.37 -10.88 -11.91
CA MET A 544 22.52 -11.41 -11.18
C MET A 544 23.74 -11.47 -12.08
N PRO A 545 24.94 -11.10 -11.56
CA PRO A 545 26.19 -11.29 -12.30
C PRO A 545 26.40 -12.76 -12.63
N GLN A 546 27.22 -13.06 -13.63
CA GLN A 546 27.69 -14.43 -13.86
C GLN A 546 28.52 -14.92 -12.69
N SER A 547 28.20 -16.12 -12.19
CA SER A 547 28.96 -16.81 -11.13
C SER A 547 30.30 -17.35 -11.67
#